data_50696a2ce9da208b3bcae72789db56c0
#
_entry.id   50696a2ce9da208b3bcae72789db56c0
#
_cell.length_a   1.000
_cell.length_b   1.000
_cell.length_c   1.000
_cell.angle_alpha   90.00
_cell.angle_beta   90.00
_cell.angle_gamma   90.00
#
_symmetry.space_group_name_H-M   'P 1'
#
loop_
_entity.id
_entity.type
_entity.pdbx_description
1 polymer ?
#
loop_
_entity_poly.entity_id
_entity_poly.type
_entity_poly.pdbx_seq_one_letter_code
_entity_poly.pdbx_strand_id
1 'polypeptide(L)'
;MSVGEFLDRVASERAAPAGGTAAATGAALSEMVCVHTVAAADERTSAAPAHGGNSVGPVEDRDDPDPDGLVTLREGLRRRRRNLVALGERDAALVDDLFGTDGDPSTRLQRRAAGIPLTIVEASVGVLTDAETAVRHGRSEVAADAKTGACLADATIRASLETVRINAAALQDQSFAATLETRAADIEETAAGARM
;
A
#
# COMPACT_ATOMS: atom_id res chain seq x y z
N MET A 1 5.18 15.14 -14.08
CA MET A 1 6.25 14.10 -14.20
C MET A 1 5.62 12.88 -14.83
N SER A 2 6.14 12.41 -15.94
CA SER A 2 5.70 11.15 -16.58
C SER A 2 6.25 9.94 -15.83
N VAL A 3 5.74 8.73 -16.14
CA VAL A 3 6.29 7.47 -15.56
C VAL A 3 7.76 7.31 -15.97
N GLY A 4 8.13 7.66 -17.20
CA GLY A 4 9.53 7.61 -17.65
C GLY A 4 10.43 8.51 -16.82
N GLU A 5 10.07 9.79 -16.64
CA GLU A 5 10.83 10.72 -15.79
C GLU A 5 10.95 10.24 -14.34
N PHE A 6 9.91 9.58 -13.82
CA PHE A 6 9.97 8.96 -12.49
C PHE A 6 10.97 7.80 -12.43
N LEU A 7 10.94 6.91 -13.43
CA LEU A 7 11.87 5.77 -13.51
C LEU A 7 13.32 6.23 -13.69
N ASP A 8 13.57 7.24 -14.52
CA ASP A 8 14.88 7.84 -14.70
C ASP A 8 15.41 8.43 -13.38
N ARG A 9 14.53 9.07 -12.61
CA ARG A 9 14.88 9.59 -11.28
C ARG A 9 15.20 8.49 -10.28
N VAL A 10 14.42 7.41 -10.26
CA VAL A 10 14.70 6.23 -9.40
C VAL A 10 16.03 5.59 -9.75
N ALA A 11 16.41 5.56 -11.04
CA ALA A 11 17.67 5.01 -11.50
C ALA A 11 18.88 5.97 -11.36
N SER A 12 18.66 7.22 -10.94
CA SER A 12 19.71 8.21 -10.78
C SER A 12 20.39 8.10 -9.40
N GLU A 13 21.48 8.84 -9.21
CA GLU A 13 22.16 8.98 -7.91
C GLU A 13 21.36 9.79 -6.87
N ARG A 14 20.25 10.39 -7.29
CA ARG A 14 19.40 11.20 -6.41
C ARG A 14 18.39 10.35 -5.68
N ALA A 15 18.09 10.71 -4.44
CA ALA A 15 17.02 10.09 -3.68
C ALA A 15 15.68 10.21 -4.42
N ALA A 16 14.95 9.08 -4.48
CA ALA A 16 13.63 9.01 -5.09
C ALA A 16 12.66 8.29 -4.17
N PRO A 17 11.37 8.68 -4.15
CA PRO A 17 10.35 8.12 -3.26
C PRO A 17 9.90 6.72 -3.70
N ALA A 18 10.84 5.77 -3.89
CA ALA A 18 10.57 4.50 -4.54
C ALA A 18 9.62 3.60 -3.75
N GLY A 19 9.89 3.36 -2.46
CA GLY A 19 9.09 2.46 -1.62
C GLY A 19 7.65 2.95 -1.44
N GLY A 20 7.47 4.21 -1.01
CA GLY A 20 6.15 4.80 -0.84
C GLY A 20 5.35 4.82 -2.15
N THR A 21 6.01 5.07 -3.29
CA THR A 21 5.35 5.08 -4.61
C THR A 21 4.95 3.68 -5.06
N ALA A 22 5.76 2.65 -4.80
CA ALA A 22 5.41 1.27 -5.14
C ALA A 22 4.15 0.82 -4.40
N ALA A 23 4.07 1.04 -3.08
CA ALA A 23 2.88 0.74 -2.29
C ALA A 23 1.67 1.60 -2.70
N ALA A 24 1.88 2.89 -3.04
CA ALA A 24 0.82 3.77 -3.52
C ALA A 24 0.26 3.30 -4.87
N THR A 25 1.10 2.76 -5.75
CA THR A 25 0.67 2.13 -7.01
C THR A 25 -0.18 0.89 -6.73
N GLY A 26 0.23 0.05 -5.78
CA GLY A 26 -0.55 -1.10 -5.33
C GLY A 26 -1.94 -0.70 -4.81
N ALA A 27 -2.01 0.36 -4.02
CA ALA A 27 -3.28 0.91 -3.55
C ALA A 27 -4.16 1.44 -4.68
N ALA A 28 -3.57 2.06 -5.71
CA ALA A 28 -4.31 2.57 -6.88
C ALA A 28 -4.90 1.44 -7.72
N LEU A 29 -4.15 0.37 -7.96
CA LEU A 29 -4.64 -0.81 -8.69
C LEU A 29 -5.82 -1.47 -7.95
N SER A 30 -5.72 -1.63 -6.63
CA SER A 30 -6.79 -2.20 -5.82
C SER A 30 -8.01 -1.27 -5.75
N GLU A 31 -7.82 0.06 -5.69
CA GLU A 31 -8.89 1.07 -5.77
C GLU A 31 -9.65 0.95 -7.09
N MET A 32 -8.95 0.76 -8.22
CA MET A 32 -9.55 0.58 -9.53
C MET A 32 -10.46 -0.64 -9.58
N VAL A 33 -10.06 -1.78 -8.98
CA VAL A 33 -10.90 -2.99 -8.92
C VAL A 33 -12.22 -2.70 -8.20
N CYS A 34 -12.19 -1.98 -7.07
CA CYS A 34 -13.41 -1.56 -6.38
C CYS A 34 -14.31 -0.69 -7.27
N VAL A 35 -13.73 0.29 -7.98
CA VAL A 35 -14.49 1.18 -8.90
C VAL A 35 -15.21 0.38 -9.98
N HIS A 36 -14.49 -0.51 -10.67
CA HIS A 36 -15.08 -1.31 -11.76
C HIS A 36 -16.14 -2.29 -11.25
N THR A 37 -15.98 -2.83 -10.05
CA THR A 37 -16.95 -3.75 -9.46
C THR A 37 -18.25 -3.03 -9.09
N VAL A 38 -18.16 -1.88 -8.44
CA VAL A 38 -19.34 -1.06 -8.07
C VAL A 38 -20.09 -0.57 -9.32
N ALA A 39 -19.37 -0.01 -10.30
CA ALA A 39 -19.98 0.48 -11.54
C ALA A 39 -20.77 -0.62 -12.28
N ALA A 40 -20.24 -1.83 -12.35
CA ALA A 40 -20.94 -2.94 -12.99
C ALA A 40 -22.14 -3.46 -12.18
N ALA A 41 -22.16 -3.29 -10.87
CA ALA A 41 -23.36 -3.58 -10.05
C ALA A 41 -24.46 -2.57 -10.33
N ASP A 42 -24.14 -1.28 -10.41
CA ASP A 42 -25.08 -0.20 -10.72
C ASP A 42 -25.70 -0.37 -12.12
N GLU A 43 -24.90 -0.75 -13.13
CA GLU A 43 -25.39 -1.01 -14.49
C GLU A 43 -26.39 -2.18 -14.52
N ARG A 44 -26.13 -3.28 -13.80
CA ARG A 44 -27.04 -4.43 -13.71
C ARG A 44 -28.36 -4.06 -13.04
N THR A 45 -28.30 -3.27 -11.97
CA THR A 45 -29.50 -2.79 -11.26
C THR A 45 -30.35 -1.86 -12.13
N SER A 46 -29.68 -1.00 -12.92
CA SER A 46 -30.35 -0.07 -13.84
C SER A 46 -30.96 -0.75 -15.09
N ALA A 47 -30.34 -1.86 -15.54
CA ALA A 47 -30.79 -2.61 -16.74
C ALA A 47 -31.82 -3.69 -16.42
N ALA A 48 -32.14 -3.97 -15.17
CA ALA A 48 -33.14 -4.96 -14.79
C ALA A 48 -34.52 -4.51 -15.25
N PRO A 49 -35.25 -5.28 -16.14
CA PRO A 49 -36.58 -4.90 -16.58
C PRO A 49 -37.56 -4.99 -15.40
N ALA A 50 -38.45 -4.01 -15.29
CA ALA A 50 -39.50 -3.95 -14.29
C ALA A 50 -40.62 -5.02 -14.54
N HIS A 51 -40.26 -6.24 -14.93
CA HIS A 51 -41.21 -7.32 -15.18
C HIS A 51 -40.87 -8.54 -14.33
N GLY A 52 -41.76 -8.87 -13.40
CA GLY A 52 -41.82 -10.13 -12.69
C GLY A 52 -41.83 -11.30 -13.66
N GLY A 53 -40.78 -12.03 -13.74
CA GLY A 53 -40.63 -13.27 -14.49
C GLY A 53 -39.87 -14.27 -13.63
N ASN A 54 -40.59 -15.29 -13.17
CA ASN A 54 -40.12 -16.50 -12.50
C ASN A 54 -38.96 -17.12 -13.28
N SER A 55 -37.73 -17.11 -12.81
CA SER A 55 -36.69 -17.93 -13.37
C SER A 55 -35.77 -18.50 -12.30
N VAL A 56 -36.03 -19.76 -12.02
CA VAL A 56 -35.10 -20.88 -12.01
C VAL A 56 -33.75 -20.70 -11.33
N GLY A 57 -33.64 -21.40 -10.19
CA GLY A 57 -32.45 -22.09 -9.73
C GLY A 57 -31.40 -21.23 -9.04
N PRO A 58 -30.94 -21.68 -7.85
CA PRO A 58 -29.87 -21.03 -7.15
C PRO A 58 -28.56 -21.27 -7.92
N VAL A 59 -28.01 -20.24 -8.48
CA VAL A 59 -26.56 -20.20 -8.77
C VAL A 59 -25.91 -20.04 -7.42
N GLU A 60 -25.16 -21.08 -7.06
CA GLU A 60 -24.43 -21.21 -5.80
C GLU A 60 -23.71 -19.93 -5.40
N ASP A 61 -23.95 -19.55 -4.14
CA ASP A 61 -23.16 -18.74 -3.22
C ASP A 61 -21.76 -18.34 -3.71
N ARG A 62 -21.70 -17.36 -4.58
CA ARG A 62 -20.66 -16.34 -4.49
C ARG A 62 -21.32 -15.23 -3.68
N ASP A 63 -20.73 -14.94 -2.51
CA ASP A 63 -21.04 -13.73 -1.76
C ASP A 63 -21.06 -12.58 -2.79
N ASP A 64 -22.25 -12.11 -3.14
CA ASP A 64 -22.38 -10.97 -4.06
C ASP A 64 -21.61 -9.82 -3.38
N PRO A 65 -20.68 -9.17 -4.10
CA PRO A 65 -19.86 -8.15 -3.49
C PRO A 65 -20.77 -7.08 -2.90
N ASP A 66 -20.66 -6.88 -1.57
CA ASP A 66 -21.34 -5.80 -0.88
C ASP A 66 -20.91 -4.46 -1.48
N PRO A 67 -21.76 -3.77 -2.27
CA PRO A 67 -21.38 -2.53 -2.95
C PRO A 67 -20.96 -1.45 -1.95
N ASP A 68 -21.58 -1.37 -0.78
CA ASP A 68 -21.28 -0.38 0.25
C ASP A 68 -19.92 -0.69 0.91
N GLY A 69 -19.63 -1.96 1.13
CA GLY A 69 -18.32 -2.42 1.60
C GLY A 69 -17.21 -2.07 0.63
N LEU A 70 -17.43 -2.25 -0.67
CA LEU A 70 -16.45 -1.89 -1.72
C LEU A 70 -16.27 -0.37 -1.87
N VAL A 71 -17.31 0.43 -1.69
CA VAL A 71 -17.18 1.90 -1.65
C VAL A 71 -16.31 2.33 -0.47
N THR A 72 -16.53 1.77 0.70
CA THR A 72 -15.74 2.04 1.91
C THR A 72 -14.28 1.61 1.72
N LEU A 73 -14.06 0.43 1.15
CA LEU A 73 -12.73 -0.10 0.82
C LEU A 73 -11.97 0.83 -0.15
N ARG A 74 -12.66 1.28 -1.21
CA ARG A 74 -12.11 2.24 -2.17
C ARG A 74 -11.65 3.53 -1.51
N GLU A 75 -12.44 4.10 -0.62
CA GLU A 75 -12.08 5.32 0.10
C GLU A 75 -10.89 5.11 1.03
N GLY A 76 -10.80 3.95 1.68
CA GLY A 76 -9.66 3.51 2.46
C GLY A 76 -8.38 3.47 1.63
N LEU A 77 -8.40 2.76 0.51
CA LEU A 77 -7.28 2.64 -0.43
C LEU A 77 -6.84 4.00 -0.98
N ARG A 78 -7.79 4.87 -1.36
CA ARG A 78 -7.51 6.23 -1.81
C ARG A 78 -6.79 7.07 -0.76
N ARG A 79 -7.21 6.97 0.51
CA ARG A 79 -6.56 7.66 1.62
C ARG A 79 -5.15 7.13 1.86
N ARG A 80 -4.96 5.80 1.86
CA ARG A 80 -3.63 5.16 2.01
C ARG A 80 -2.69 5.55 0.88
N ARG A 81 -3.16 5.55 -0.36
CA ARG A 81 -2.38 6.00 -1.53
C ARG A 81 -1.84 7.40 -1.37
N ARG A 82 -2.68 8.36 -0.96
CA ARG A 82 -2.25 9.75 -0.73
C ARG A 82 -1.20 9.84 0.38
N ASN A 83 -1.40 9.09 1.47
CA ASN A 83 -0.48 9.06 2.59
C ASN A 83 0.89 8.47 2.19
N LEU A 84 0.90 7.37 1.44
CA LEU A 84 2.12 6.73 0.97
C LEU A 84 2.93 7.60 0.00
N VAL A 85 2.27 8.33 -0.89
CA VAL A 85 2.95 9.32 -1.75
C VAL A 85 3.65 10.39 -0.88
N ALA A 86 2.93 10.97 0.07
CA ALA A 86 3.49 11.98 0.96
C ALA A 86 4.63 11.44 1.85
N LEU A 87 4.53 10.18 2.30
CA LEU A 87 5.60 9.53 3.06
C LEU A 87 6.84 9.30 2.19
N GLY A 88 6.66 8.82 0.96
CA GLY A 88 7.78 8.62 0.03
C GLY A 88 8.50 9.92 -0.31
N GLU A 89 7.77 11.02 -0.51
CA GLU A 89 8.37 12.35 -0.73
C GLU A 89 9.17 12.83 0.49
N ARG A 90 8.67 12.58 1.71
CA ARG A 90 9.39 12.90 2.95
C ARG A 90 10.61 12.04 3.15
N ASP A 91 10.55 10.77 2.79
CA ASP A 91 11.68 9.84 2.87
C ASP A 91 12.81 10.30 1.93
N ALA A 92 12.48 10.62 0.68
CA ALA A 92 13.45 11.13 -0.29
C ALA A 92 14.10 12.44 0.17
N ALA A 93 13.32 13.41 0.67
CA ALA A 93 13.85 14.67 1.18
C ALA A 93 14.75 14.46 2.40
N LEU A 94 14.45 13.46 3.24
CA LEU A 94 15.26 13.15 4.41
C LEU A 94 16.62 12.55 4.04
N VAL A 95 16.68 11.75 2.98
CA VAL A 95 17.95 11.22 2.44
C VAL A 95 18.83 12.36 1.95
N ASP A 96 18.25 13.34 1.23
CA ASP A 96 18.97 14.54 0.79
C ASP A 96 19.52 15.33 2.00
N ASP A 97 18.73 15.47 3.08
CA ASP A 97 19.17 16.14 4.32
C ASP A 97 20.29 15.37 5.03
N LEU A 98 20.27 14.03 5.02
CA LEU A 98 21.27 13.19 5.69
C LEU A 98 22.63 13.22 5.01
N PHE A 99 22.64 13.23 3.68
CA PHE A 99 23.87 13.17 2.88
C PHE A 99 24.36 14.54 2.40
N GLY A 100 23.51 15.57 2.52
CA GLY A 100 23.82 16.94 2.10
C GLY A 100 24.47 17.82 3.17
N THR A 101 24.60 17.33 4.42
CA THR A 101 25.20 18.08 5.53
C THR A 101 26.66 17.71 5.75
N ASP A 102 27.53 18.72 5.84
CA ASP A 102 28.91 18.53 6.31
C ASP A 102 28.89 18.24 7.83
N GLY A 103 29.14 17.00 8.22
CA GLY A 103 29.25 16.54 9.61
C GLY A 103 28.25 15.46 9.98
N ASP A 104 28.33 15.00 11.25
CA ASP A 104 27.44 13.95 11.75
C ASP A 104 25.97 14.43 11.83
N PRO A 105 25.00 13.66 11.28
CA PRO A 105 23.61 14.04 11.35
C PRO A 105 23.10 14.09 12.80
N SER A 106 22.27 15.08 13.11
CA SER A 106 21.68 15.20 14.44
C SER A 106 20.87 13.96 14.84
N THR A 107 20.82 13.64 16.14
CA THR A 107 20.02 12.53 16.68
C THR A 107 18.56 12.59 16.22
N ARG A 108 17.99 13.79 16.10
CA ARG A 108 16.63 13.97 15.58
C ARG A 108 16.49 13.53 14.12
N LEU A 109 17.49 13.84 13.30
CA LEU A 109 17.50 13.47 11.89
C LEU A 109 17.65 11.95 11.74
N GLN A 110 18.58 11.35 12.49
CA GLN A 110 18.77 9.89 12.55
C GLN A 110 17.50 9.15 12.97
N ARG A 111 16.79 9.60 14.03
CA ARG A 111 15.52 9.00 14.45
C ARG A 111 14.44 9.12 13.38
N ARG A 112 14.36 10.23 12.65
CA ARG A 112 13.40 10.39 11.54
C ARG A 112 13.73 9.46 10.39
N ALA A 113 15.01 9.30 10.06
CA ALA A 113 15.46 8.40 9.00
C ALA A 113 15.12 6.92 9.28
N ALA A 114 15.11 6.52 10.54
CA ALA A 114 14.71 5.18 10.93
C ALA A 114 13.17 5.05 11.05
N GLY A 115 12.46 6.11 11.43
CA GLY A 115 11.02 6.08 11.69
C GLY A 115 10.15 6.18 10.43
N ILE A 116 10.56 6.94 9.40
CA ILE A 116 9.75 7.09 8.18
C ILE A 116 9.58 5.76 7.42
N PRO A 117 10.63 4.96 7.17
CA PRO A 117 10.45 3.64 6.56
C PRO A 117 9.51 2.74 7.35
N LEU A 118 9.53 2.76 8.68
CA LEU A 118 8.59 2.01 9.51
C LEU A 118 7.14 2.45 9.27
N THR A 119 6.89 3.77 9.15
CA THR A 119 5.54 4.29 8.85
C THR A 119 5.08 3.88 7.44
N ILE A 120 6.00 3.79 6.47
CA ILE A 120 5.70 3.25 5.13
C ILE A 120 5.30 1.78 5.23
N VAL A 121 6.01 0.98 6.02
CA VAL A 121 5.66 -0.44 6.27
C VAL A 121 4.25 -0.56 6.84
N GLU A 122 3.94 0.18 7.93
CA GLU A 122 2.63 0.16 8.58
C GLU A 122 1.50 0.52 7.60
N ALA A 123 1.69 1.55 6.79
CA ALA A 123 0.72 1.94 5.77
C ALA A 123 0.57 0.87 4.67
N SER A 124 1.67 0.21 4.30
CA SER A 124 1.68 -0.84 3.27
C SER A 124 1.00 -2.12 3.70
N VAL A 125 1.06 -2.49 5.00
CA VAL A 125 0.27 -3.61 5.56
C VAL A 125 -1.22 -3.35 5.36
N GLY A 126 -1.68 -2.14 5.61
CA GLY A 126 -3.06 -1.77 5.34
C GLY A 126 -3.44 -1.86 3.86
N VAL A 127 -2.52 -1.52 2.94
CA VAL A 127 -2.75 -1.71 1.50
C VAL A 127 -2.83 -3.20 1.15
N LEU A 128 -1.95 -4.03 1.72
CA LEU A 128 -1.96 -5.49 1.51
C LEU A 128 -3.32 -6.08 1.92
N THR A 129 -3.78 -5.80 3.13
CA THR A 129 -5.07 -6.27 3.64
C THR A 129 -6.25 -5.81 2.77
N ASP A 130 -6.26 -4.53 2.39
CA ASP A 130 -7.31 -3.95 1.56
C ASP A 130 -7.28 -4.53 0.13
N ALA A 131 -6.09 -4.77 -0.44
CA ALA A 131 -5.91 -5.39 -1.74
C ALA A 131 -6.41 -6.85 -1.78
N GLU A 132 -6.10 -7.63 -0.74
CA GLU A 132 -6.60 -8.99 -0.58
C GLU A 132 -8.15 -9.03 -0.49
N THR A 133 -8.74 -8.04 0.17
CA THR A 133 -10.19 -7.88 0.21
C THR A 133 -10.75 -7.53 -1.16
N ALA A 134 -10.08 -6.65 -1.91
CA ALA A 134 -10.46 -6.32 -3.29
C ALA A 134 -10.35 -7.54 -4.24
N VAL A 135 -9.38 -8.43 -4.04
CA VAL A 135 -9.26 -9.70 -4.78
C VAL A 135 -10.46 -10.61 -4.53
N ARG A 136 -10.87 -10.73 -3.26
CA ARG A 136 -11.99 -11.63 -2.88
C ARG A 136 -13.35 -11.15 -3.37
N HIS A 137 -13.60 -9.86 -3.25
CA HIS A 137 -14.91 -9.25 -3.51
C HIS A 137 -15.01 -8.48 -4.81
N GLY A 138 -13.89 -8.29 -5.52
CA GLY A 138 -13.85 -7.64 -6.82
C GLY A 138 -14.28 -8.57 -7.95
N ARG A 139 -14.64 -7.97 -9.08
CA ARG A 139 -14.95 -8.72 -10.31
C ARG A 139 -13.73 -9.55 -10.76
N SER A 140 -13.99 -10.76 -11.20
CA SER A 140 -12.96 -11.71 -11.65
C SER A 140 -12.10 -11.15 -12.80
N GLU A 141 -12.70 -10.33 -13.69
CA GLU A 141 -12.04 -9.78 -14.87
C GLU A 141 -10.94 -8.76 -14.52
N VAL A 142 -11.05 -8.12 -13.36
CA VAL A 142 -10.07 -7.11 -12.88
C VAL A 142 -9.32 -7.54 -11.62
N ALA A 143 -9.61 -8.71 -11.06
CA ALA A 143 -8.99 -9.19 -9.84
C ALA A 143 -7.45 -9.34 -9.94
N ALA A 144 -6.93 -9.56 -11.15
CA ALA A 144 -5.48 -9.62 -11.40
C ALA A 144 -4.76 -8.31 -11.04
N ASP A 145 -5.43 -7.16 -11.21
CA ASP A 145 -4.87 -5.85 -10.85
C ASP A 145 -4.76 -5.68 -9.34
N ALA A 146 -5.77 -6.14 -8.58
CA ALA A 146 -5.70 -6.15 -7.12
C ALA A 146 -4.61 -7.12 -6.61
N LYS A 147 -4.42 -8.29 -7.25
CA LYS A 147 -3.30 -9.20 -6.93
C LYS A 147 -1.94 -8.54 -7.17
N THR A 148 -1.79 -7.83 -8.27
CA THR A 148 -0.60 -7.02 -8.53
C THR A 148 -0.40 -5.97 -7.44
N GLY A 149 -1.48 -5.32 -7.01
CA GLY A 149 -1.48 -4.38 -5.90
C GLY A 149 -1.00 -5.00 -4.59
N ALA A 150 -1.49 -6.19 -4.24
CA ALA A 150 -1.07 -6.94 -3.07
C ALA A 150 0.44 -7.32 -3.14
N CYS A 151 0.91 -7.79 -4.29
CA CYS A 151 2.33 -8.11 -4.50
C CYS A 151 3.23 -6.88 -4.32
N LEU A 152 2.84 -5.72 -4.84
CA LEU A 152 3.59 -4.47 -4.68
C LEU A 152 3.63 -4.02 -3.21
N ALA A 153 2.52 -4.16 -2.49
CA ALA A 153 2.46 -3.85 -1.06
C ALA A 153 3.37 -4.79 -0.26
N ASP A 154 3.33 -6.09 -0.51
CA ASP A 154 4.19 -7.08 0.17
C ASP A 154 5.69 -6.84 -0.12
N ALA A 155 6.04 -6.58 -1.37
CA ALA A 155 7.42 -6.24 -1.74
C ALA A 155 7.90 -4.97 -1.01
N THR A 156 7.04 -3.94 -0.92
CA THR A 156 7.35 -2.71 -0.19
C THR A 156 7.55 -2.96 1.30
N ILE A 157 6.70 -3.78 1.92
CA ILE A 157 6.82 -4.16 3.34
C ILE A 157 8.20 -4.78 3.58
N ARG A 158 8.58 -5.79 2.80
CA ARG A 158 9.87 -6.48 2.95
C ARG A 158 11.07 -5.53 2.77
N ALA A 159 11.07 -4.76 1.70
CA ALA A 159 12.17 -3.82 1.40
C ALA A 159 12.30 -2.74 2.46
N SER A 160 11.18 -2.16 2.91
CA SER A 160 11.20 -1.09 3.92
C SER A 160 11.56 -1.62 5.31
N LEU A 161 11.22 -2.87 5.67
CA LEU A 161 11.68 -3.52 6.90
C LEU A 161 13.21 -3.66 6.92
N GLU A 162 13.84 -4.02 5.79
CA GLU A 162 15.31 -4.03 5.71
C GLU A 162 15.90 -2.64 5.91
N THR A 163 15.28 -1.60 5.33
CA THR A 163 15.70 -0.21 5.55
C THR A 163 15.58 0.19 7.02
N VAL A 164 14.48 -0.21 7.69
CA VAL A 164 14.30 0.02 9.14
C VAL A 164 15.43 -0.62 9.93
N ARG A 165 15.79 -1.89 9.65
CA ARG A 165 16.85 -2.61 10.34
C ARG A 165 18.23 -1.97 10.14
N ILE A 166 18.56 -1.60 8.90
CA ILE A 166 19.79 -0.91 8.56
C ILE A 166 19.89 0.42 9.33
N ASN A 167 18.82 1.22 9.31
CA ASN A 167 18.82 2.51 9.97
C ASN A 167 18.83 2.38 11.51
N ALA A 168 18.11 1.38 12.07
CA ALA A 168 18.12 1.09 13.51
C ALA A 168 19.53 0.70 14.01
N ALA A 169 20.24 -0.13 13.24
CA ALA A 169 21.62 -0.53 13.57
C ALA A 169 22.60 0.63 13.57
N ALA A 170 22.35 1.69 12.81
CA ALA A 170 23.17 2.90 12.75
C ALA A 170 22.87 3.91 13.87
N LEU A 171 21.80 3.72 14.65
CA LEU A 171 21.40 4.64 15.71
C LEU A 171 22.33 4.55 16.94
N GLN A 172 22.73 5.69 17.46
CA GLN A 172 23.40 5.77 18.76
C GLN A 172 22.43 5.53 19.94
N ASP A 173 21.15 5.83 19.74
CA ASP A 173 20.07 5.61 20.71
C ASP A 173 19.58 4.17 20.68
N GLN A 174 20.23 3.33 21.47
CA GLN A 174 19.96 1.90 21.56
C GLN A 174 18.53 1.59 22.05
N SER A 175 17.95 2.44 22.89
CA SER A 175 16.57 2.27 23.38
C SER A 175 15.56 2.47 22.24
N PHE A 176 15.76 3.49 21.42
CA PHE A 176 14.93 3.73 20.25
C PHE A 176 15.15 2.67 19.17
N ALA A 177 16.38 2.24 18.94
CA ALA A 177 16.69 1.13 18.02
C ALA A 177 15.94 -0.15 18.40
N ALA A 178 16.00 -0.57 19.67
CA ALA A 178 15.29 -1.75 20.17
C ALA A 178 13.76 -1.62 20.00
N THR A 179 13.20 -0.43 20.18
CA THR A 179 11.77 -0.16 19.94
C THR A 179 11.39 -0.36 18.46
N LEU A 180 12.24 0.12 17.54
CA LEU A 180 12.02 -0.06 16.10
C LEU A 180 12.10 -1.52 15.68
N GLU A 181 13.08 -2.26 16.21
CA GLU A 181 13.24 -3.70 15.92
C GLU A 181 12.05 -4.51 16.40
N THR A 182 11.54 -4.24 17.62
CA THR A 182 10.34 -4.90 18.14
C THR A 182 9.13 -4.62 17.25
N ARG A 183 8.89 -3.36 16.90
CA ARG A 183 7.79 -3.01 16.00
C ARG A 183 7.94 -3.61 14.62
N ALA A 184 9.15 -3.67 14.08
CA ALA A 184 9.42 -4.29 12.79
C ALA A 184 9.07 -5.79 12.81
N ALA A 185 9.40 -6.50 13.88
CA ALA A 185 9.06 -7.92 14.07
C ALA A 185 7.54 -8.13 14.17
N ASP A 186 6.83 -7.33 14.96
CA ASP A 186 5.37 -7.40 15.10
C ASP A 186 4.65 -7.17 13.76
N ILE A 187 5.16 -6.22 12.96
CA ILE A 187 4.58 -5.92 11.65
C ILE A 187 4.88 -7.05 10.67
N GLU A 188 6.07 -7.65 10.71
CA GLU A 188 6.43 -8.77 9.85
C GLU A 188 5.52 -9.98 10.10
N GLU A 189 5.19 -10.28 11.36
CA GLU A 189 4.23 -11.30 11.75
C GLU A 189 2.82 -10.96 11.24
N THR A 190 2.37 -9.72 11.44
CA THR A 190 1.07 -9.24 10.96
C THR A 190 0.95 -9.37 9.44
N ALA A 191 1.98 -8.95 8.71
CA ALA A 191 2.00 -9.05 7.26
C ALA A 191 2.03 -10.52 6.78
N ALA A 192 2.70 -11.41 7.51
CA ALA A 192 2.69 -12.84 7.21
C ALA A 192 1.29 -13.44 7.32
N GLY A 193 0.49 -13.01 8.31
CA GLY A 193 -0.91 -13.42 8.44
C GLY A 193 -1.87 -12.84 7.39
N ALA A 194 -1.50 -11.73 6.75
CA ALA A 194 -2.30 -11.09 5.69
C ALA A 194 -2.04 -11.65 4.28
N ARG A 195 -1.01 -12.45 4.09
CA ARG A 195 -0.69 -13.11 2.81
C ARG A 195 -1.58 -14.33 2.63
N MET A 196 -2.30 -14.40 1.53
CA MET A 196 -3.03 -15.60 1.11
C MET A 196 -2.16 -16.52 0.28
#